data_5d69f4015fdfab3cb2437d0a8dea7f4e
#
_entry.id   5d69f4015fdfab3cb2437d0a8dea7f4e
#
_cell.length_a   1.000
_cell.length_b   1.000
_cell.length_c   1.000
_cell.angle_alpha   90.00
_cell.angle_beta   90.00
_cell.angle_gamma   90.00
#
_symmetry.space_group_name_H-M   'P 1'
#
loop_
_entity.id
_entity.type
_entity.pdbx_description
1 polymer ?
#
loop_
_entity_poly.entity_id
_entity_poly.type
_entity_poly.pdbx_seq_one_letter_code
_entity_poly.pdbx_strand_id
1 'polypeptide(L)'
;MASQEISSLDEIENRYRGFLFDAYGVLLDGSGLIPGGAQVWHDLRKRGKSCWILTNGSSRTPEQATAAYRQMGLDVNLDEVITSGSLLPRYFEEEGLKGQITCVLGTAATFELVQKAGGIPCGALDQQDYSVVIVANQTEFPLLDTLDAVLTHVCRRVEAAKPCYLILTNPDLIFPKADGVYGFTAGSLALLLEAGLKLRLGKDAPPFAKLGKPFAPIFAEAERRAGHKNLLMIGDQLETDILGANNYGMDALLVGTGLTRIKPGMQLVPEPRYTLREWRISAC
;
A
#
# COMPACT_ATOMS: atom_id res chain seq x y z
N MET A 1 23.57 2.47 10.85
CA MET A 1 23.82 3.67 11.70
C MET A 1 22.67 3.73 12.69
N ALA A 2 22.92 4.05 13.96
CA ALA A 2 21.84 4.14 14.93
C ALA A 2 20.79 5.19 14.53
N SER A 3 19.53 4.88 14.78
CA SER A 3 18.41 5.77 14.48
C SER A 3 18.54 7.09 15.26
N GLN A 4 18.33 8.21 14.59
CA GLN A 4 18.34 9.54 15.21
C GLN A 4 16.93 9.90 15.67
N GLU A 5 16.74 10.09 16.97
CA GLU A 5 15.49 10.69 17.47
C GLU A 5 15.49 12.19 17.17
N ILE A 6 14.40 12.68 16.57
CA ILE A 6 14.15 14.09 16.29
C ILE A 6 12.93 14.58 17.06
N SER A 7 12.87 15.87 17.32
CA SER A 7 11.75 16.50 18.00
C SER A 7 10.76 17.17 17.03
N SER A 8 11.22 17.48 15.82
CA SER A 8 10.43 18.08 14.73
C SER A 8 11.04 17.69 13.39
N LEU A 9 10.20 17.62 12.35
CA LEU A 9 10.65 17.42 10.97
C LEU A 9 11.52 18.58 10.46
N ASP A 10 11.36 19.77 11.02
CA ASP A 10 12.18 20.98 10.69
C ASP A 10 13.69 20.74 10.87
N GLU A 11 14.09 19.82 11.76
CA GLU A 11 15.51 19.49 11.99
C GLU A 11 16.19 18.83 10.77
N ILE A 12 15.38 18.19 9.91
CA ILE A 12 15.88 17.37 8.80
C ILE A 12 15.30 17.75 7.44
N GLU A 13 14.25 18.57 7.37
CA GLU A 13 13.51 18.86 6.13
C GLU A 13 14.38 19.38 4.98
N ASN A 14 15.45 20.11 5.31
CA ASN A 14 16.39 20.67 4.31
C ASN A 14 17.30 19.61 3.67
N ARG A 15 17.33 18.38 4.21
CA ARG A 15 18.08 17.26 3.63
C ARG A 15 17.34 16.61 2.47
N TYR A 16 16.02 16.82 2.39
CA TYR A 16 15.15 16.16 1.41
C TYR A 16 14.47 17.17 0.50
N ARG A 17 14.27 16.76 -0.75
CA ARG A 17 13.55 17.53 -1.76
C ARG A 17 12.06 17.19 -1.76
N GLY A 18 11.70 15.98 -1.30
CA GLY A 18 10.31 15.56 -1.24
C GLY A 18 10.04 14.56 -0.11
N PHE A 19 8.77 14.41 0.22
CA PHE A 19 8.27 13.65 1.36
C PHE A 19 7.14 12.72 0.94
N LEU A 20 7.26 11.46 1.31
CA LEU A 20 6.23 10.44 1.11
C LEU A 20 5.57 10.17 2.47
N PHE A 21 4.28 10.39 2.56
CA PHE A 21 3.52 10.16 3.78
C PHE A 21 2.67 8.91 3.64
N ASP A 22 2.77 7.97 4.57
CA ASP A 22 1.69 7.02 4.71
C ASP A 22 0.39 7.75 5.10
N ALA A 23 -0.75 7.13 4.80
CA ALA A 23 -2.04 7.73 5.09
C ALA A 23 -2.44 7.48 6.55
N TYR A 24 -2.73 6.21 6.90
CA TYR A 24 -3.23 5.84 8.21
C TYR A 24 -2.09 5.74 9.23
N GLY A 25 -2.31 6.31 10.43
CA GLY A 25 -1.29 6.38 11.48
C GLY A 25 -0.32 7.56 11.36
N VAL A 26 -0.30 8.25 10.20
CA VAL A 26 0.55 9.41 9.92
C VAL A 26 -0.26 10.68 9.67
N LEU A 27 -1.14 10.65 8.67
CA LEU A 27 -2.03 11.76 8.31
C LEU A 27 -3.46 11.55 8.83
N LEU A 28 -3.87 10.29 8.95
CA LEU A 28 -5.24 9.87 9.26
C LEU A 28 -5.25 8.84 10.38
N ASP A 29 -6.37 8.79 11.10
CA ASP A 29 -6.75 7.69 11.98
C ASP A 29 -8.25 7.37 11.83
N GLY A 30 -8.81 6.58 12.72
CA GLY A 30 -10.23 6.22 12.70
C GLY A 30 -11.18 7.41 12.97
N SER A 31 -10.68 8.55 13.46
CA SER A 31 -11.46 9.76 13.76
C SER A 31 -11.35 10.85 12.68
N GLY A 32 -10.41 10.71 11.74
CA GLY A 32 -10.18 11.68 10.67
C GLY A 32 -8.71 12.07 10.53
N LEU A 33 -8.43 13.35 10.28
CA LEU A 33 -7.05 13.85 10.19
C LEU A 33 -6.38 13.87 11.56
N ILE A 34 -5.16 13.38 11.62
CA ILE A 34 -4.23 13.58 12.75
C ILE A 34 -3.72 15.02 12.68
N PRO A 35 -4.08 15.91 13.62
CA PRO A 35 -3.83 17.35 13.48
C PRO A 35 -2.37 17.70 13.23
N GLY A 36 -1.44 17.07 13.95
CA GLY A 36 -0.01 17.33 13.78
C GLY A 36 0.53 16.86 12.44
N GLY A 37 0.09 15.71 11.94
CA GLY A 37 0.46 15.20 10.62
C GLY A 37 -0.06 16.09 9.48
N ALA A 38 -1.33 16.51 9.56
CA ALA A 38 -1.92 17.43 8.60
C ALA A 38 -1.24 18.81 8.63
N GLN A 39 -0.89 19.32 9.82
CA GLN A 39 -0.15 20.58 9.95
C GLN A 39 1.22 20.51 9.25
N VAL A 40 1.98 19.46 9.50
CA VAL A 40 3.30 19.24 8.86
C VAL A 40 3.16 19.14 7.34
N TRP A 41 2.16 18.41 6.83
CA TRP A 41 1.85 18.34 5.41
C TRP A 41 1.65 19.74 4.80
N HIS A 42 0.80 20.56 5.43
CA HIS A 42 0.51 21.91 4.93
C HIS A 42 1.73 22.85 5.02
N ASP A 43 2.52 22.75 6.09
CA ASP A 43 3.69 23.60 6.30
C ASP A 43 4.82 23.30 5.30
N LEU A 44 5.08 22.02 5.03
CA LEU A 44 6.02 21.63 3.99
C LEU A 44 5.61 22.15 2.61
N ARG A 45 4.33 22.04 2.26
CA ARG A 45 3.80 22.55 0.99
C ARG A 45 3.91 24.08 0.89
N LYS A 46 3.60 24.82 1.95
CA LYS A 46 3.80 26.28 2.02
C LYS A 46 5.26 26.68 1.81
N ARG A 47 6.20 25.84 2.24
CA ARG A 47 7.66 26.02 2.04
C ARG A 47 8.14 25.53 0.67
N GLY A 48 7.23 25.12 -0.23
CA GLY A 48 7.54 24.69 -1.59
C GLY A 48 8.12 23.27 -1.68
N LYS A 49 7.98 22.44 -0.64
CA LYS A 49 8.38 21.04 -0.67
C LYS A 49 7.33 20.19 -1.39
N SER A 50 7.80 19.23 -2.17
CA SER A 50 6.92 18.25 -2.81
C SER A 50 6.50 17.17 -1.82
N CYS A 51 5.20 16.90 -1.74
CA CYS A 51 4.64 15.90 -0.82
C CYS A 51 3.72 14.94 -1.58
N TRP A 52 3.80 13.66 -1.25
CA TRP A 52 2.93 12.61 -1.79
C TRP A 52 2.36 11.75 -0.67
N ILE A 53 1.15 11.28 -0.84
CA ILE A 53 0.58 10.21 -0.03
C ILE A 53 0.96 8.88 -0.69
N LEU A 54 1.58 7.98 0.06
CA LEU A 54 2.00 6.65 -0.38
C LEU A 54 1.30 5.58 0.47
N THR A 55 0.23 4.97 -0.05
CA THR A 55 -0.63 4.08 0.74
C THR A 55 -0.86 2.72 0.09
N ASN A 56 -0.91 1.67 0.92
CA ASN A 56 -1.34 0.33 0.51
C ASN A 56 -2.85 0.21 0.29
N GLY A 57 -3.62 1.26 0.61
CA GLY A 57 -5.06 1.29 0.39
C GLY A 57 -5.41 1.08 -1.08
N SER A 58 -6.18 0.03 -1.39
CA SER A 58 -6.60 -0.36 -2.75
C SER A 58 -8.12 -0.53 -2.90
N SER A 59 -8.87 -0.12 -1.89
CA SER A 59 -10.34 -0.18 -1.90
C SER A 59 -11.02 1.00 -2.62
N ARG A 60 -10.23 1.98 -3.05
CA ARG A 60 -10.68 3.19 -3.76
C ARG A 60 -9.80 3.45 -4.98
N THR A 61 -10.35 4.08 -6.00
CA THR A 61 -9.52 4.64 -7.06
C THR A 61 -8.72 5.84 -6.54
N PRO A 62 -7.63 6.26 -7.21
CA PRO A 62 -6.90 7.48 -6.83
C PRO A 62 -7.79 8.71 -6.74
N GLU A 63 -8.76 8.85 -7.66
CA GLU A 63 -9.73 9.97 -7.67
C GLU A 63 -10.62 9.95 -6.42
N GLN A 64 -11.15 8.76 -6.06
CA GLN A 64 -11.98 8.58 -4.87
C GLN A 64 -11.18 8.79 -3.57
N ALA A 65 -9.92 8.33 -3.53
CA ALA A 65 -9.04 8.56 -2.39
C ALA A 65 -8.71 10.05 -2.23
N THR A 66 -8.36 10.74 -3.33
CA THR A 66 -8.10 12.19 -3.33
C THR A 66 -9.31 12.98 -2.87
N ALA A 67 -10.51 12.65 -3.37
CA ALA A 67 -11.74 13.31 -2.95
C ALA A 67 -12.01 13.13 -1.44
N ALA A 68 -11.78 11.91 -0.92
CA ALA A 68 -11.94 11.63 0.50
C ALA A 68 -10.95 12.44 1.36
N TYR A 69 -9.68 12.52 0.98
CA TYR A 69 -8.68 13.31 1.70
C TYR A 69 -9.02 14.81 1.71
N ARG A 70 -9.49 15.34 0.57
CA ARG A 70 -9.95 16.73 0.46
C ARG A 70 -11.16 17.02 1.35
N GLN A 71 -12.12 16.10 1.40
CA GLN A 71 -13.30 16.23 2.29
C GLN A 71 -12.92 16.27 3.77
N MET A 72 -11.81 15.61 4.14
CA MET A 72 -11.26 15.67 5.50
C MET A 72 -10.47 16.97 5.76
N GLY A 73 -10.23 17.80 4.75
CA GLY A 73 -9.50 19.08 4.89
C GLY A 73 -8.03 19.02 4.49
N LEU A 74 -7.55 17.92 3.88
CA LEU A 74 -6.18 17.84 3.38
C LEU A 74 -6.12 18.44 1.96
N ASP A 75 -5.28 19.46 1.77
CA ASP A 75 -5.01 20.04 0.44
C ASP A 75 -4.07 19.11 -0.33
N VAL A 76 -4.63 18.25 -1.20
CA VAL A 76 -3.90 17.26 -1.97
C VAL A 76 -4.41 17.19 -3.40
N ASN A 77 -3.51 17.04 -4.38
CA ASN A 77 -3.84 16.84 -5.79
C ASN A 77 -3.85 15.35 -6.15
N LEU A 78 -4.51 15.02 -7.26
CA LEU A 78 -4.63 13.63 -7.73
C LEU A 78 -3.28 12.97 -8.01
N ASP A 79 -2.35 13.72 -8.58
CA ASP A 79 -0.99 13.26 -8.90
C ASP A 79 -0.10 13.10 -7.65
N GLU A 80 -0.52 13.64 -6.52
CA GLU A 80 0.14 13.50 -5.22
C GLU A 80 -0.35 12.26 -4.43
N VAL A 81 -1.37 11.54 -4.92
CA VAL A 81 -1.89 10.34 -4.28
C VAL A 81 -1.42 9.10 -5.03
N ILE A 82 -0.62 8.28 -4.35
CA ILE A 82 -0.12 7.00 -4.86
C ILE A 82 -0.72 5.88 -4.01
N THR A 83 -1.70 5.20 -4.56
CA THR A 83 -2.27 3.99 -3.96
C THR A 83 -1.63 2.77 -4.60
N SER A 84 -1.52 1.66 -3.88
CA SER A 84 -0.99 0.43 -4.46
C SER A 84 -1.82 -0.07 -5.65
N GLY A 85 -3.14 0.16 -5.63
CA GLY A 85 -4.02 -0.15 -6.77
C GLY A 85 -3.74 0.72 -8.00
N SER A 86 -3.22 1.95 -7.83
CA SER A 86 -2.89 2.84 -8.94
C SER A 86 -1.71 2.36 -9.80
N LEU A 87 -1.00 1.33 -9.37
CA LEU A 87 0.12 0.74 -10.11
C LEU A 87 -0.36 -0.28 -11.17
N LEU A 88 -1.61 -0.75 -11.09
CA LEU A 88 -2.12 -1.78 -12.01
C LEU A 88 -1.99 -1.42 -13.50
N PRO A 89 -2.31 -0.20 -13.99
CA PRO A 89 -2.19 0.13 -15.39
C PRO A 89 -0.76 -0.06 -15.93
N ARG A 90 0.23 0.42 -15.18
CA ARG A 90 1.63 0.27 -15.54
C ARG A 90 2.08 -1.18 -15.47
N TYR A 91 1.73 -1.91 -14.41
CA TYR A 91 2.07 -3.31 -14.24
C TYR A 91 1.49 -4.16 -15.39
N PHE A 92 0.22 -3.93 -15.78
CA PHE A 92 -0.41 -4.63 -16.91
C PHE A 92 0.28 -4.36 -18.24
N GLU A 93 0.78 -3.14 -18.42
CA GLU A 93 1.55 -2.78 -19.63
C GLU A 93 2.92 -3.47 -19.66
N GLU A 94 3.67 -3.41 -18.56
CA GLU A 94 5.01 -4.01 -18.43
C GLU A 94 4.99 -5.54 -18.57
N GLU A 95 3.95 -6.20 -18.02
CA GLU A 95 3.80 -7.67 -18.07
C GLU A 95 2.97 -8.18 -19.27
N GLY A 96 2.50 -7.28 -20.12
CA GLY A 96 1.71 -7.68 -21.31
C GLY A 96 0.34 -8.28 -20.99
N LEU A 97 -0.30 -7.85 -19.88
CA LEU A 97 -1.56 -8.41 -19.40
C LEU A 97 -2.81 -7.72 -19.94
N LYS A 98 -2.68 -6.73 -20.81
CA LYS A 98 -3.83 -6.06 -21.45
C LYS A 98 -4.68 -7.08 -22.24
N GLY A 99 -5.99 -6.99 -22.11
CA GLY A 99 -6.96 -7.91 -22.72
C GLY A 99 -7.18 -9.23 -21.98
N GLN A 100 -6.41 -9.49 -20.91
CA GLN A 100 -6.58 -10.72 -20.12
C GLN A 100 -7.83 -10.67 -19.24
N ILE A 101 -8.54 -11.80 -19.17
CA ILE A 101 -9.64 -11.99 -18.19
C ILE A 101 -9.00 -12.06 -16.80
N THR A 102 -9.48 -11.19 -15.92
CA THR A 102 -8.87 -10.91 -14.62
C THR A 102 -9.89 -11.11 -13.50
N CYS A 103 -9.68 -12.13 -12.68
CA CYS A 103 -10.46 -12.34 -11.47
C CYS A 103 -10.07 -11.32 -10.40
N VAL A 104 -11.07 -10.64 -9.83
CA VAL A 104 -10.88 -9.56 -8.85
C VAL A 104 -11.45 -9.95 -7.50
N LEU A 105 -10.57 -10.04 -6.49
CA LEU A 105 -10.93 -10.07 -5.08
C LEU A 105 -10.77 -8.66 -4.53
N GLY A 106 -11.84 -7.89 -4.56
CA GLY A 106 -11.80 -6.47 -4.19
C GLY A 106 -13.13 -5.77 -4.39
N THR A 107 -13.10 -4.45 -4.21
CA THR A 107 -14.27 -3.57 -4.30
C THR A 107 -14.60 -3.20 -5.76
N ALA A 108 -15.74 -2.57 -5.98
CA ALA A 108 -16.11 -2.00 -7.28
C ALA A 108 -15.00 -1.08 -7.85
N ALA A 109 -14.29 -0.35 -6.99
CA ALA A 109 -13.14 0.48 -7.41
C ALA A 109 -11.99 -0.37 -7.97
N THR A 110 -11.77 -1.58 -7.46
CA THR A 110 -10.74 -2.49 -8.00
C THR A 110 -11.12 -2.97 -9.40
N PHE A 111 -12.40 -3.28 -9.64
CA PHE A 111 -12.90 -3.60 -10.97
C PHE A 111 -12.65 -2.46 -11.96
N GLU A 112 -12.92 -1.22 -11.56
CA GLU A 112 -12.63 -0.03 -12.37
C GLU A 112 -11.12 0.12 -12.67
N LEU A 113 -10.26 -0.10 -11.68
CA LEU A 113 -8.81 -0.04 -11.87
C LEU A 113 -8.30 -1.11 -12.85
N VAL A 114 -8.85 -2.32 -12.82
CA VAL A 114 -8.54 -3.38 -13.79
C VAL A 114 -8.96 -2.98 -15.19
N GLN A 115 -10.16 -2.40 -15.35
CA GLN A 115 -10.61 -1.89 -16.66
C GLN A 115 -9.69 -0.77 -17.17
N LYS A 116 -9.32 0.19 -16.32
CA LYS A 116 -8.34 1.25 -16.64
C LYS A 116 -6.97 0.68 -17.02
N ALA A 117 -6.58 -0.46 -16.44
CA ALA A 117 -5.36 -1.18 -16.78
C ALA A 117 -5.45 -1.93 -18.13
N GLY A 118 -6.63 -2.00 -18.72
CA GLY A 118 -6.90 -2.72 -19.97
C GLY A 118 -7.20 -4.20 -19.78
N GLY A 119 -7.44 -4.67 -18.54
CA GLY A 119 -7.92 -6.02 -18.24
C GLY A 119 -9.44 -6.14 -18.38
N ILE A 120 -9.93 -7.37 -18.44
CA ILE A 120 -11.37 -7.70 -18.47
C ILE A 120 -11.74 -8.27 -17.10
N PRO A 121 -12.29 -7.47 -16.17
CA PRO A 121 -12.53 -7.93 -14.81
C PRO A 121 -13.73 -8.88 -14.73
N CYS A 122 -13.62 -9.90 -13.87
CA CYS A 122 -14.68 -10.81 -13.51
C CYS A 122 -14.60 -11.19 -12.02
N GLY A 123 -15.68 -11.73 -11.47
CA GLY A 123 -15.69 -12.38 -10.17
C GLY A 123 -15.16 -13.82 -10.25
N ALA A 124 -14.70 -14.36 -9.13
CA ALA A 124 -14.22 -15.75 -9.08
C ALA A 124 -15.32 -16.80 -9.36
N LEU A 125 -16.57 -16.45 -9.09
CA LEU A 125 -17.74 -17.32 -9.26
C LEU A 125 -18.42 -17.20 -10.63
N ASP A 126 -17.92 -16.31 -11.51
CA ASP A 126 -18.51 -16.04 -12.83
C ASP A 126 -18.20 -17.11 -13.89
N GLN A 127 -17.54 -18.22 -13.51
CA GLN A 127 -17.17 -19.34 -14.38
C GLN A 127 -16.36 -18.95 -15.64
N GLN A 128 -15.58 -17.88 -15.55
CA GLN A 128 -14.68 -17.43 -16.60
C GLN A 128 -13.32 -18.16 -16.52
N ASP A 129 -12.67 -18.40 -17.68
CA ASP A 129 -11.29 -18.92 -17.72
C ASP A 129 -10.28 -17.75 -17.59
N TYR A 130 -10.18 -17.17 -16.40
CA TYR A 130 -9.27 -16.05 -16.13
C TYR A 130 -7.81 -16.50 -15.99
N SER A 131 -6.90 -15.70 -16.54
CA SER A 131 -5.44 -15.91 -16.46
C SER A 131 -4.75 -15.04 -15.41
N VAL A 132 -5.44 -14.01 -14.91
CA VAL A 132 -4.93 -13.09 -13.89
C VAL A 132 -5.84 -13.13 -12.68
N VAL A 133 -5.26 -13.13 -11.48
CA VAL A 133 -5.97 -12.99 -10.20
C VAL A 133 -5.41 -11.78 -9.48
N ILE A 134 -6.28 -10.86 -9.06
CA ILE A 134 -5.91 -9.70 -8.25
C ILE A 134 -6.55 -9.83 -6.87
N VAL A 135 -5.73 -9.83 -5.83
CA VAL A 135 -6.17 -9.72 -4.43
C VAL A 135 -5.89 -8.31 -3.95
N ALA A 136 -6.95 -7.51 -3.78
CA ALA A 136 -6.85 -6.09 -3.48
C ALA A 136 -7.56 -5.68 -2.19
N ASN A 137 -8.64 -6.37 -1.85
CA ASN A 137 -9.43 -6.06 -0.65
C ASN A 137 -10.13 -7.33 -0.17
N GLN A 138 -10.63 -7.32 1.06
CA GLN A 138 -11.27 -8.47 1.73
C GLN A 138 -12.80 -8.37 1.76
N THR A 139 -13.39 -7.37 1.14
CA THR A 139 -14.85 -7.09 1.19
C THR A 139 -15.51 -7.16 -0.18
N GLU A 140 -16.82 -7.13 -0.17
CA GLU A 140 -17.72 -7.09 -1.34
C GLU A 140 -17.80 -8.40 -2.15
N PHE A 141 -17.41 -9.53 -1.55
CA PHE A 141 -17.59 -10.87 -2.13
C PHE A 141 -17.75 -11.94 -1.03
N PRO A 142 -18.38 -13.10 -1.32
CA PRO A 142 -18.45 -14.22 -0.37
C PRO A 142 -17.06 -14.83 -0.18
N LEU A 143 -16.46 -14.54 0.98
CA LEU A 143 -15.02 -14.73 1.21
C LEU A 143 -14.54 -16.15 0.94
N LEU A 144 -15.12 -17.15 1.63
CA LEU A 144 -14.61 -18.52 1.58
C LEU A 144 -14.87 -19.16 0.22
N ASP A 145 -16.08 -19.02 -0.31
CA ASP A 145 -16.45 -19.57 -1.63
C ASP A 145 -15.55 -19.00 -2.74
N THR A 146 -15.21 -17.71 -2.65
CA THR A 146 -14.32 -17.04 -3.59
C THR A 146 -12.88 -17.57 -3.48
N LEU A 147 -12.35 -17.74 -2.26
CA LEU A 147 -11.00 -18.28 -2.06
C LEU A 147 -10.90 -19.74 -2.56
N ASP A 148 -11.91 -20.57 -2.29
CA ASP A 148 -11.97 -21.96 -2.76
C ASP A 148 -12.04 -22.03 -4.29
N ALA A 149 -12.84 -21.17 -4.92
CA ALA A 149 -12.93 -21.07 -6.38
C ALA A 149 -11.61 -20.67 -7.01
N VAL A 150 -10.94 -19.61 -6.47
CA VAL A 150 -9.64 -19.14 -6.96
C VAL A 150 -8.57 -20.23 -6.78
N LEU A 151 -8.46 -20.85 -5.61
CA LEU A 151 -7.51 -21.92 -5.34
C LEU A 151 -7.67 -23.05 -6.37
N THR A 152 -8.90 -23.51 -6.55
CA THR A 152 -9.23 -24.60 -7.49
C THR A 152 -8.90 -24.21 -8.93
N HIS A 153 -9.27 -23.00 -9.35
CA HIS A 153 -9.04 -22.52 -10.71
C HIS A 153 -7.54 -22.40 -11.01
N VAL A 154 -6.77 -21.78 -10.13
CA VAL A 154 -5.30 -21.64 -10.28
C VAL A 154 -4.62 -23.01 -10.37
N CYS A 155 -4.99 -23.96 -9.50
CA CYS A 155 -4.45 -25.32 -9.56
C CYS A 155 -4.73 -25.98 -10.90
N ARG A 156 -5.97 -25.92 -11.41
CA ARG A 156 -6.35 -26.50 -12.71
C ARG A 156 -5.58 -25.86 -13.88
N ARG A 157 -5.37 -24.54 -13.84
CA ARG A 157 -4.60 -23.85 -14.89
C ARG A 157 -3.14 -24.29 -14.91
N VAL A 158 -2.50 -24.30 -13.74
CA VAL A 158 -1.10 -24.73 -13.63
C VAL A 158 -0.92 -26.18 -14.03
N GLU A 159 -1.78 -27.08 -13.58
CA GLU A 159 -1.78 -28.51 -13.97
C GLU A 159 -2.01 -28.71 -15.48
N ALA A 160 -2.74 -27.80 -16.14
CA ALA A 160 -2.92 -27.76 -17.59
C ALA A 160 -1.80 -27.03 -18.34
N ALA A 161 -0.72 -26.65 -17.67
CA ALA A 161 0.41 -25.86 -18.21
C ALA A 161 -0.03 -24.51 -18.84
N LYS A 162 -1.11 -23.92 -18.35
CA LYS A 162 -1.59 -22.60 -18.77
C LYS A 162 -1.00 -21.51 -17.87
N PRO A 163 -0.63 -20.33 -18.40
CA PRO A 163 -0.10 -19.23 -17.59
C PRO A 163 -1.14 -18.71 -16.59
N CYS A 164 -0.70 -18.38 -15.38
CA CYS A 164 -1.52 -17.77 -14.35
C CYS A 164 -0.70 -16.75 -13.57
N TYR A 165 -1.20 -15.52 -13.49
CA TYR A 165 -0.55 -14.38 -12.86
C TYR A 165 -1.31 -14.01 -11.59
N LEU A 166 -0.62 -14.01 -10.44
CA LEU A 166 -1.20 -13.60 -9.17
C LEU A 166 -0.65 -12.23 -8.77
N ILE A 167 -1.52 -11.28 -8.48
CA ILE A 167 -1.16 -9.90 -8.13
C ILE A 167 -1.78 -9.54 -6.79
N LEU A 168 -0.95 -9.04 -5.88
CA LEU A 168 -1.35 -8.52 -4.58
C LEU A 168 -1.11 -7.01 -4.55
N THR A 169 -2.17 -6.21 -4.57
CA THR A 169 -2.03 -4.76 -4.51
C THR A 169 -1.80 -4.29 -3.07
N ASN A 170 -2.53 -4.83 -2.09
CA ASN A 170 -2.37 -4.46 -0.68
C ASN A 170 -1.72 -5.60 0.13
N PRO A 171 -0.41 -5.53 0.41
CA PRO A 171 0.29 -6.56 1.17
C PRO A 171 0.05 -6.53 2.69
N ASP A 172 -0.62 -5.51 3.23
CA ASP A 172 -0.91 -5.44 4.67
C ASP A 172 -1.70 -6.68 5.12
N LEU A 173 -1.35 -7.23 6.27
CA LEU A 173 -2.03 -8.42 6.81
C LEU A 173 -3.26 -8.04 7.62
N ILE A 174 -3.14 -6.97 8.40
CA ILE A 174 -4.19 -6.47 9.29
C ILE A 174 -4.30 -4.96 9.17
N PHE A 175 -5.42 -4.42 9.62
CA PHE A 175 -5.59 -2.99 9.79
C PHE A 175 -6.32 -2.68 11.11
N PRO A 176 -6.01 -1.56 11.77
CA PRO A 176 -6.72 -1.14 12.97
C PRO A 176 -8.13 -0.66 12.60
N LYS A 177 -9.10 -1.11 13.38
CA LYS A 177 -10.48 -0.59 13.43
C LYS A 177 -10.65 0.29 14.67
N ALA A 178 -11.83 0.86 14.84
CA ALA A 178 -12.15 1.58 16.08
C ALA A 178 -12.01 0.68 17.32
N ASP A 179 -11.82 1.30 18.47
CA ASP A 179 -11.84 0.66 19.80
C ASP A 179 -10.82 -0.48 20.01
N GLY A 180 -9.65 -0.40 19.33
CA GLY A 180 -8.58 -1.38 19.47
C GLY A 180 -8.87 -2.74 18.81
N VAL A 181 -9.88 -2.82 17.97
CA VAL A 181 -10.21 -4.00 17.18
C VAL A 181 -9.34 -4.03 15.90
N TYR A 182 -8.93 -5.21 15.47
CA TYR A 182 -8.19 -5.42 14.23
C TYR A 182 -9.05 -6.17 13.21
N GLY A 183 -8.79 -5.92 11.93
CA GLY A 183 -9.37 -6.66 10.81
C GLY A 183 -8.28 -7.24 9.91
N PHE A 184 -8.55 -8.36 9.27
CA PHE A 184 -7.71 -8.88 8.19
C PHE A 184 -7.84 -8.02 6.95
N THR A 185 -6.78 -8.01 6.12
CA THR A 185 -6.81 -7.37 4.81
C THR A 185 -6.35 -8.31 3.69
N ALA A 186 -6.19 -7.77 2.49
CA ALA A 186 -5.86 -8.53 1.28
C ALA A 186 -4.59 -9.39 1.41
N GLY A 187 -3.56 -8.90 2.13
CA GLY A 187 -2.35 -9.67 2.37
C GLY A 187 -2.59 -10.98 3.10
N SER A 188 -3.52 -11.00 4.07
CA SER A 188 -3.91 -12.24 4.77
C SER A 188 -4.60 -13.24 3.83
N LEU A 189 -5.43 -12.75 2.89
CA LEU A 189 -6.08 -13.62 1.90
C LEU A 189 -5.05 -14.21 0.92
N ALA A 190 -4.09 -13.40 0.50
CA ALA A 190 -3.00 -13.87 -0.34
C ALA A 190 -2.17 -14.96 0.36
N LEU A 191 -1.88 -14.81 1.66
CA LEU A 191 -1.18 -15.84 2.44
C LEU A 191 -1.95 -17.17 2.50
N LEU A 192 -3.28 -17.12 2.67
CA LEU A 192 -4.12 -18.33 2.63
C LEU A 192 -4.03 -19.03 1.27
N LEU A 193 -4.13 -18.27 0.17
CA LEU A 193 -3.98 -18.80 -1.18
C LEU A 193 -2.55 -19.32 -1.42
N GLU A 194 -1.51 -18.58 -1.04
CA GLU A 194 -0.11 -19.02 -1.17
C GLU A 194 0.12 -20.37 -0.44
N ALA A 195 -0.40 -20.52 0.77
CA ALA A 195 -0.26 -21.75 1.55
C ALA A 195 -0.96 -22.94 0.87
N GLY A 196 -2.20 -22.76 0.39
CA GLY A 196 -2.96 -23.79 -0.31
C GLY A 196 -2.33 -24.17 -1.65
N LEU A 197 -1.93 -23.19 -2.44
CA LEU A 197 -1.25 -23.39 -3.73
C LEU A 197 0.08 -24.12 -3.55
N LYS A 198 0.89 -23.71 -2.58
CA LYS A 198 2.16 -24.35 -2.28
C LYS A 198 2.01 -25.80 -1.83
N LEU A 199 0.98 -26.09 -1.00
CA LEU A 199 0.67 -27.45 -0.58
C LEU A 199 0.30 -28.34 -1.78
N ARG A 200 -0.50 -27.83 -2.71
CA ARG A 200 -1.03 -28.60 -3.86
C ARG A 200 -0.06 -28.71 -5.04
N LEU A 201 0.67 -27.63 -5.36
CA LEU A 201 1.49 -27.51 -6.56
C LEU A 201 3.00 -27.55 -6.26
N GLY A 202 3.40 -27.43 -5.01
CA GLY A 202 4.81 -27.43 -4.62
C GLY A 202 5.58 -26.27 -5.25
N LYS A 203 6.64 -26.60 -5.99
CA LYS A 203 7.51 -25.63 -6.68
C LYS A 203 6.84 -24.92 -7.88
N ASP A 204 5.78 -25.51 -8.40
CA ASP A 204 5.07 -24.99 -9.57
C ASP A 204 3.98 -23.96 -9.19
N ALA A 205 3.78 -23.71 -7.88
CA ALA A 205 2.88 -22.67 -7.40
C ALA A 205 3.33 -21.29 -7.87
N PRO A 206 2.48 -20.52 -8.59
CA PRO A 206 2.83 -19.19 -9.04
C PRO A 206 2.95 -18.23 -7.83
N PRO A 207 4.02 -17.39 -7.79
CA PRO A 207 4.16 -16.40 -6.75
C PRO A 207 3.22 -15.21 -6.97
N PHE A 208 2.87 -14.50 -5.88
CA PHE A 208 2.23 -13.20 -6.01
C PHE A 208 3.23 -12.10 -6.36
N ALA A 209 2.95 -11.35 -7.42
CA ALA A 209 3.57 -10.04 -7.66
C ALA A 209 2.96 -9.04 -6.66
N LYS A 210 3.79 -8.48 -5.79
CA LYS A 210 3.37 -7.62 -4.68
C LYS A 210 3.69 -6.17 -5.04
N LEU A 211 2.65 -5.32 -5.15
CA LEU A 211 2.79 -3.95 -5.66
C LEU A 211 2.95 -2.89 -4.56
N GLY A 212 2.32 -3.08 -3.41
CA GLY A 212 2.36 -2.14 -2.29
C GLY A 212 3.60 -2.25 -1.40
N LYS A 213 3.74 -1.38 -0.40
CA LYS A 213 4.77 -1.44 0.64
C LYS A 213 4.72 -2.80 1.37
N PRO A 214 5.84 -3.43 1.69
CA PRO A 214 7.25 -2.95 1.61
C PRO A 214 7.95 -3.24 0.27
N PHE A 215 7.23 -3.57 -0.80
CA PHE A 215 7.82 -3.97 -2.07
C PHE A 215 8.17 -2.76 -2.95
N ALA A 216 9.21 -2.93 -3.77
CA ALA A 216 9.79 -1.86 -4.59
C ALA A 216 8.82 -1.13 -5.55
N PRO A 217 7.79 -1.75 -6.16
CA PRO A 217 6.99 -1.09 -7.18
C PRO A 217 6.37 0.25 -6.75
N ILE A 218 5.84 0.35 -5.52
CA ILE A 218 5.19 1.57 -5.05
C ILE A 218 6.21 2.71 -4.80
N PHE A 219 7.41 2.38 -4.32
CA PHE A 219 8.49 3.35 -4.13
C PHE A 219 9.07 3.80 -5.49
N ALA A 220 9.19 2.91 -6.45
CA ALA A 220 9.60 3.23 -7.81
C ALA A 220 8.62 4.19 -8.50
N GLU A 221 7.32 4.02 -8.29
CA GLU A 221 6.31 4.97 -8.77
C GLU A 221 6.45 6.33 -8.10
N ALA A 222 6.73 6.38 -6.78
CA ALA A 222 6.97 7.63 -6.08
C ALA A 222 8.22 8.35 -6.62
N GLU A 223 9.34 7.64 -6.81
CA GLU A 223 10.55 8.19 -7.42
C GLU A 223 10.29 8.72 -8.84
N ARG A 224 9.56 7.96 -9.65
CA ARG A 224 9.20 8.36 -11.02
C ARG A 224 8.39 9.66 -11.04
N ARG A 225 7.38 9.81 -10.15
CA ARG A 225 6.58 11.04 -10.04
C ARG A 225 7.40 12.21 -9.51
N ALA A 226 8.29 11.95 -8.56
CA ALA A 226 9.17 12.98 -8.01
C ALA A 226 10.27 13.41 -9.00
N GLY A 227 10.69 12.54 -9.92
CA GLY A 227 11.80 12.76 -10.84
C GLY A 227 13.19 12.74 -10.15
N HIS A 228 13.27 12.28 -8.91
CA HIS A 228 14.52 12.17 -8.12
C HIS A 228 14.38 11.22 -6.94
N LYS A 229 15.52 10.72 -6.43
CA LYS A 229 15.62 9.80 -5.28
C LYS A 229 15.70 10.48 -3.91
N ASN A 230 15.88 11.79 -3.86
CA ASN A 230 16.04 12.52 -2.60
C ASN A 230 14.67 12.71 -1.91
N LEU A 231 14.13 11.59 -1.43
CA LEU A 231 12.83 11.48 -0.78
C LEU A 231 13.00 10.91 0.64
N LEU A 232 12.11 11.31 1.55
CA LEU A 232 11.98 10.74 2.88
C LEU A 232 10.64 10.04 2.99
N MET A 233 10.63 8.73 3.32
CA MET A 233 9.41 8.02 3.70
C MET A 233 9.05 8.31 5.14
N ILE A 234 7.82 8.73 5.39
CA ILE A 234 7.25 8.99 6.72
C ILE A 234 6.13 7.98 6.94
N GLY A 235 6.33 7.07 7.88
CA GLY A 235 5.41 5.98 8.15
C GLY A 235 5.34 5.63 9.63
N ASP A 236 4.35 4.81 10.00
CA ASP A 236 4.11 4.35 11.36
C ASP A 236 4.35 2.85 11.56
N GLN A 237 4.67 2.13 10.47
CA GLN A 237 4.83 0.68 10.50
C GLN A 237 6.24 0.26 10.09
N LEU A 238 6.86 -0.57 10.95
CA LEU A 238 8.20 -1.10 10.69
C LEU A 238 8.22 -2.04 9.48
N GLU A 239 7.22 -2.93 9.38
CA GLU A 239 7.17 -4.03 8.42
C GLU A 239 6.82 -3.57 6.99
N THR A 240 6.23 -2.40 6.83
CA THR A 240 5.81 -1.89 5.51
C THR A 240 6.59 -0.64 5.12
N ASP A 241 6.44 0.44 5.89
CA ASP A 241 7.03 1.74 5.56
C ASP A 241 8.55 1.75 5.67
N ILE A 242 9.04 1.33 6.85
CA ILE A 242 10.46 1.39 7.17
C ILE A 242 11.24 0.31 6.42
N LEU A 243 10.75 -0.93 6.46
CA LEU A 243 11.35 -2.03 5.73
C LEU A 243 11.40 -1.74 4.23
N GLY A 244 10.28 -1.24 3.68
CA GLY A 244 10.18 -0.95 2.26
C GLY A 244 11.11 0.18 1.82
N ALA A 245 11.14 1.29 2.56
CA ALA A 245 12.05 2.40 2.30
C ALA A 245 13.52 1.96 2.37
N ASN A 246 13.89 1.23 3.45
CA ASN A 246 15.27 0.73 3.62
C ASN A 246 15.67 -0.20 2.47
N ASN A 247 14.81 -1.15 2.08
CA ASN A 247 15.07 -2.09 0.98
C ASN A 247 15.19 -1.37 -0.38
N TYR A 248 14.45 -0.28 -0.56
CA TYR A 248 14.51 0.55 -1.76
C TYR A 248 15.71 1.51 -1.78
N GLY A 249 16.41 1.65 -0.64
CA GLY A 249 17.54 2.58 -0.48
C GLY A 249 17.13 4.03 -0.23
N MET A 250 15.97 4.22 0.40
CA MET A 250 15.39 5.50 0.79
C MET A 250 15.45 5.66 2.31
N ASP A 251 15.76 6.87 2.80
CA ASP A 251 15.69 7.16 4.23
C ASP A 251 14.23 7.13 4.72
N ALA A 252 14.03 6.68 5.96
CA ALA A 252 12.71 6.59 6.58
C ALA A 252 12.66 7.28 7.94
N LEU A 253 11.54 7.93 8.22
CA LEU A 253 11.13 8.46 9.52
C LEU A 253 9.98 7.62 10.06
N LEU A 254 10.20 6.97 11.20
CA LEU A 254 9.13 6.30 11.95
C LEU A 254 8.45 7.32 12.87
N VAL A 255 7.12 7.45 12.75
CA VAL A 255 6.29 8.25 13.68
C VAL A 255 5.54 7.35 14.64
N GLY A 256 5.47 7.74 15.91
CA GLY A 256 4.85 6.96 16.98
C GLY A 256 3.33 7.16 17.13
N THR A 257 2.67 7.76 16.14
CA THR A 257 1.23 8.09 16.18
C THR A 257 0.30 6.96 15.75
N GLY A 258 0.83 5.97 15.02
CA GLY A 258 0.04 4.87 14.45
C GLY A 258 0.22 3.51 15.16
N LEU A 259 0.46 2.45 14.40
CA LEU A 259 0.58 1.06 14.89
C LEU A 259 1.82 0.87 15.77
N THR A 260 2.96 1.43 15.39
CA THR A 260 4.19 1.33 16.18
C THR A 260 4.25 2.43 17.23
N ARG A 261 4.12 2.06 18.50
CA ARG A 261 4.31 2.98 19.63
C ARG A 261 5.77 3.01 20.04
N ILE A 262 6.47 4.13 19.79
CA ILE A 262 7.89 4.28 20.11
C ILE A 262 8.08 4.46 21.62
N LYS A 263 8.76 3.51 22.26
CA LYS A 263 9.09 3.57 23.70
C LYS A 263 10.59 3.89 23.90
N PRO A 264 10.96 4.56 25.01
CA PRO A 264 12.37 4.77 25.32
C PRO A 264 13.15 3.45 25.39
N GLY A 265 14.32 3.38 24.72
CA GLY A 265 15.16 2.19 24.69
C GLY A 265 14.63 1.03 23.86
N MET A 266 13.54 1.21 23.09
CA MET A 266 12.99 0.19 22.20
C MET A 266 13.99 -0.06 21.06
N GLN A 267 14.35 -1.33 20.84
CA GLN A 267 15.06 -1.72 19.65
C GLN A 267 14.09 -1.82 18.47
N LEU A 268 14.32 -1.05 17.41
CA LEU A 268 13.51 -1.03 16.20
C LEU A 268 14.14 -1.90 15.12
N VAL A 269 13.41 -2.87 14.59
CA VAL A 269 13.86 -3.76 13.51
C VAL A 269 12.74 -3.90 12.50
N PRO A 270 12.92 -3.45 11.24
CA PRO A 270 14.08 -2.73 10.69
C PRO A 270 14.30 -1.36 11.33
N GLU A 271 15.55 -0.91 11.36
CA GLU A 271 15.93 0.37 11.96
C GLU A 271 15.61 1.53 11.00
N PRO A 272 14.75 2.51 11.40
CA PRO A 272 14.53 3.72 10.63
C PRO A 272 15.73 4.68 10.72
N ARG A 273 15.92 5.55 9.74
CA ARG A 273 16.91 6.62 9.80
C ARG A 273 16.63 7.60 10.94
N TYR A 274 15.33 7.94 11.08
CA TYR A 274 14.85 8.88 12.10
C TYR A 274 13.65 8.31 12.83
N THR A 275 13.45 8.79 14.08
CA THR A 275 12.25 8.54 14.88
C THR A 275 11.67 9.83 15.40
N LEU A 276 10.32 9.93 15.38
CA LEU A 276 9.54 11.01 15.95
C LEU A 276 8.42 10.40 16.80
N ARG A 277 8.39 10.62 18.11
CA ARG A 277 7.41 9.97 18.97
C ARG A 277 5.99 10.47 18.73
N GLU A 278 5.84 11.78 18.57
CA GLU A 278 4.56 12.44 18.39
C GLU A 278 4.73 13.66 17.50
N TRP A 279 3.72 13.95 16.69
CA TRP A 279 3.66 15.21 16.00
C TRP A 279 3.55 16.37 16.99
N ARG A 280 4.42 17.34 16.89
CA ARG A 280 4.28 18.60 17.64
C ARG A 280 3.35 19.52 16.86
N ILE A 281 2.26 19.94 17.50
CA ILE A 281 1.43 21.02 17.00
C ILE A 281 2.11 22.31 17.46
N SER A 282 2.58 23.12 16.52
CA SER A 282 3.04 24.48 16.85
C SER A 282 1.84 25.22 17.43
N ALA A 283 1.95 25.69 18.68
CA ALA A 283 0.94 26.57 19.22
C ALA A 283 0.89 27.83 18.32
N CYS A 284 -0.31 28.12 17.78
CA CYS A 284 -0.58 29.35 17.05
C CYS A 284 -0.40 30.56 17.95
#